data_05b3828ec505feefd8bb93fb5a80d3ce
#
_entry.id   05b3828ec505feefd8bb93fb5a80d3ce
#
_cell.length_a   1.000
_cell.length_b   1.000
_cell.length_c   1.000
_cell.angle_alpha   90.00
_cell.angle_beta   90.00
_cell.angle_gamma   90.00
#
_symmetry.space_group_name_H-M   'P 1'
#
loop_
_entity.id
_entity.type
_entity.pdbx_description
1 polymer ?
#
loop_
_entity_poly.entity_id
_entity_poly.type
_entity_poly.pdbx_seq_one_letter_code
_entity_poly.pdbx_strand_id
1 'polypeptide(L)'
;MEREHFNIFISGGGPAGLIATCAFAAKGFSVLCVDPSRPITTNTDPHADRRSTAFLQPARKTLENAYIWKRLDPHVEALQIMRLADAGGTQNEIRYIADFDAKEVSDLPFGWNLPNWLLRRELMAQMETLDTATFRQGVGTKRTLARNAQGLVTLTDGSAITAQLIIAADGRNSPIREMAGIGVKTWRYGQKGMVFTVSHTKPHENVSTEIHRTGGPFTLVPLPDCDGSPQSAIVWMETGPETARLMDLSDTNFAREATTRSCGVVGPLTLTSQRAVWPIISQKADRLTSERTALIAEAAHVMPPIGAQGLNMSLTDIQTLVELSDEHELGSEQMLTAYERARKTDVSIRLQGVDLLNRASLTADPKLRVLRLKGLQFLHGSITARKLAMRAGLGS
;
A
#
# COMPACT_ATOMS: atom_id res chain seq x y z
N MET A 1 32.69 4.39 23.37
CA MET A 1 31.91 3.30 22.82
C MET A 1 32.21 3.19 21.33
N GLU A 2 32.59 2.02 20.87
CA GLU A 2 32.78 1.71 19.46
C GLU A 2 31.41 1.83 18.77
N ARG A 3 31.37 2.51 17.62
CA ARG A 3 30.10 2.69 16.88
C ARG A 3 29.93 1.51 15.96
N GLU A 4 28.75 0.92 15.98
CA GLU A 4 28.38 -0.09 15.01
C GLU A 4 28.30 0.54 13.60
N HIS A 5 28.71 -0.21 12.61
CA HIS A 5 28.71 0.21 11.21
C HIS A 5 27.84 -0.74 10.38
N PHE A 6 26.95 -0.18 9.58
CA PHE A 6 26.14 -0.87 8.62
C PHE A 6 26.28 -0.25 7.23
N ASN A 7 26.08 -1.05 6.19
CA ASN A 7 25.97 -0.47 4.84
C ASN A 7 24.71 0.39 4.74
N ILE A 8 23.61 -0.10 5.28
CA ILE A 8 22.29 0.54 5.15
C ILE A 8 21.61 0.61 6.52
N PHE A 9 21.06 1.77 6.83
CA PHE A 9 20.16 1.99 7.96
C PHE A 9 18.75 2.27 7.45
N ILE A 10 17.75 1.57 7.97
CA ILE A 10 16.33 1.73 7.63
C ILE A 10 15.55 2.14 8.88
N SER A 11 14.89 3.27 8.83
CA SER A 11 13.96 3.73 9.88
C SER A 11 12.53 3.37 9.48
N GLY A 12 11.88 2.53 10.30
CA GLY A 12 10.51 2.07 10.11
C GLY A 12 10.42 0.59 9.75
N GLY A 13 9.83 -0.22 10.65
CA GLY A 13 9.54 -1.65 10.51
C GLY A 13 8.14 -1.94 9.96
N GLY A 14 7.57 -1.01 9.17
CA GLY A 14 6.39 -1.27 8.36
C GLY A 14 6.69 -2.21 7.19
N PRO A 15 5.66 -2.67 6.43
CA PRO A 15 5.87 -3.57 5.29
C PRO A 15 6.96 -3.11 4.32
N ALA A 16 6.98 -1.83 3.95
CA ALA A 16 8.00 -1.30 3.04
C ALA A 16 9.42 -1.36 3.61
N GLY A 17 9.61 -1.00 4.90
CA GLY A 17 10.93 -1.06 5.52
C GLY A 17 11.44 -2.49 5.70
N LEU A 18 10.55 -3.42 6.08
CA LEU A 18 10.91 -4.84 6.18
C LEU A 18 11.26 -5.45 4.81
N ILE A 19 10.49 -5.11 3.76
CA ILE A 19 10.79 -5.55 2.38
C ILE A 19 12.14 -4.97 1.92
N ALA A 20 12.39 -3.68 2.16
CA ALA A 20 13.67 -3.04 1.84
C ALA A 20 14.83 -3.74 2.57
N THR A 21 14.64 -4.06 3.85
CA THR A 21 15.65 -4.79 4.64
C THR A 21 15.98 -6.14 4.01
N CYS A 22 14.97 -6.94 3.69
CA CYS A 22 15.17 -8.24 3.04
C CYS A 22 15.83 -8.07 1.66
N ALA A 23 15.40 -7.09 0.85
CA ALA A 23 15.91 -6.89 -0.49
C ALA A 23 17.41 -6.53 -0.52
N PHE A 24 17.84 -5.63 0.35
CA PHE A 24 19.26 -5.28 0.44
C PHE A 24 20.10 -6.35 1.13
N ALA A 25 19.58 -7.00 2.18
CA ALA A 25 20.27 -8.11 2.84
C ALA A 25 20.44 -9.31 1.89
N ALA A 26 19.48 -9.60 1.03
CA ALA A 26 19.59 -10.63 -0.01
C ALA A 26 20.71 -10.34 -1.02
N LYS A 27 21.15 -9.08 -1.17
CA LYS A 27 22.33 -8.68 -1.96
C LYS A 27 23.64 -8.72 -1.16
N GLY A 28 23.60 -9.11 0.11
CA GLY A 28 24.77 -9.21 0.97
C GLY A 28 25.16 -7.93 1.71
N PHE A 29 24.35 -6.85 1.62
CA PHE A 29 24.59 -5.65 2.42
C PHE A 29 24.22 -5.87 3.88
N SER A 30 25.03 -5.34 4.80
CA SER A 30 24.67 -5.29 6.21
C SER A 30 23.61 -4.20 6.43
N VAL A 31 22.42 -4.61 6.93
CA VAL A 31 21.26 -3.73 7.08
C VAL A 31 20.77 -3.71 8.52
N LEU A 32 20.64 -2.53 9.09
CA LEU A 32 19.93 -2.32 10.36
C LEU A 32 18.56 -1.65 10.09
N CYS A 33 17.49 -2.36 10.42
CA CYS A 33 16.15 -1.78 10.46
C CYS A 33 15.72 -1.54 11.92
N VAL A 34 15.12 -0.38 12.19
CA VAL A 34 14.60 -0.05 13.53
C VAL A 34 13.13 0.36 13.46
N ASP A 35 12.36 0.04 14.50
CA ASP A 35 10.99 0.54 14.68
C ASP A 35 10.69 0.74 16.17
N PRO A 36 10.10 1.88 16.58
CA PRO A 36 9.71 2.12 17.97
C PRO A 36 8.63 1.16 18.47
N SER A 37 7.90 0.51 17.55
CA SER A 37 6.83 -0.44 17.85
C SER A 37 7.29 -1.87 17.64
N ARG A 38 6.70 -2.78 18.40
CA ARG A 38 6.83 -4.22 18.16
C ARG A 38 6.06 -4.61 16.89
N PRO A 39 6.62 -5.41 15.97
CA PRO A 39 5.85 -5.97 14.85
C PRO A 39 4.72 -6.87 15.37
N ILE A 40 3.51 -6.62 14.89
CA ILE A 40 2.35 -7.47 15.19
C ILE A 40 2.20 -8.47 14.05
N THR A 41 2.34 -9.75 14.38
CA THR A 41 2.44 -10.86 13.43
C THR A 41 1.29 -11.87 13.55
N THR A 42 0.27 -11.57 14.38
CA THR A 42 -0.89 -12.44 14.59
C THR A 42 -2.19 -11.67 14.39
N ASN A 43 -3.22 -12.36 13.92
CA ASN A 43 -4.57 -11.79 13.78
C ASN A 43 -5.33 -11.66 15.11
N THR A 44 -4.87 -12.31 16.15
CA THR A 44 -5.49 -12.27 17.49
C THR A 44 -5.13 -11.04 18.30
N ASP A 45 -4.04 -10.34 17.91
CA ASP A 45 -3.65 -9.10 18.58
C ASP A 45 -4.70 -7.99 18.29
N PRO A 46 -5.21 -7.29 19.32
CA PRO A 46 -6.17 -6.19 19.14
C PRO A 46 -5.67 -5.06 18.21
N HIS A 47 -4.36 -4.87 18.13
CA HIS A 47 -3.72 -3.84 17.32
C HIS A 47 -3.24 -4.36 15.94
N ALA A 48 -3.65 -5.59 15.55
CA ALA A 48 -3.29 -6.14 14.25
C ALA A 48 -3.74 -5.22 13.10
N ASP A 49 -2.87 -5.05 12.11
CA ASP A 49 -3.23 -4.30 10.90
C ASP A 49 -4.24 -5.12 10.08
N ARG A 50 -5.50 -4.70 10.11
CA ARG A 50 -6.64 -5.37 9.49
C ARG A 50 -6.75 -5.09 7.99
N ARG A 51 -5.92 -4.21 7.46
CA ARG A 51 -5.83 -3.98 6.02
C ARG A 51 -5.27 -5.22 5.33
N SER A 52 -5.57 -5.33 4.05
CA SER A 52 -4.87 -6.23 3.15
C SER A 52 -4.04 -5.45 2.13
N THR A 53 -3.08 -6.11 1.54
CA THR A 53 -2.28 -5.58 0.45
C THR A 53 -2.40 -6.48 -0.76
N ALA A 54 -2.74 -5.90 -1.89
CA ALA A 54 -2.66 -6.56 -3.19
C ALA A 54 -1.31 -6.20 -3.84
N PHE A 55 -0.48 -7.19 -4.07
CA PHE A 55 0.75 -7.06 -4.86
C PHE A 55 0.43 -7.22 -6.33
N LEU A 56 0.71 -6.21 -7.14
CA LEU A 56 0.58 -6.27 -8.59
C LEU A 56 1.77 -7.03 -9.21
N GLN A 57 1.66 -7.42 -10.48
CA GLN A 57 2.67 -8.23 -11.16
C GLN A 57 4.11 -7.69 -11.03
N PRO A 58 4.40 -6.38 -11.23
CA PRO A 58 5.77 -5.87 -11.05
C PRO A 58 6.30 -6.02 -9.62
N ALA A 59 5.44 -5.86 -8.62
CA ALA A 59 5.82 -6.00 -7.21
C ALA A 59 6.22 -7.43 -6.85
N ARG A 60 5.59 -8.44 -7.47
CA ARG A 60 5.95 -9.84 -7.29
C ARG A 60 7.42 -10.09 -7.62
N LYS A 61 7.93 -9.54 -8.72
CA LYS A 61 9.34 -9.68 -9.11
C LYS A 61 10.29 -9.13 -8.05
N THR A 62 9.96 -7.98 -7.45
CA THR A 62 10.75 -7.41 -6.34
C THR A 62 10.77 -8.35 -5.13
N LEU A 63 9.62 -8.95 -4.80
CA LEU A 63 9.50 -9.90 -3.69
C LEU A 63 10.21 -11.22 -3.97
N GLU A 64 10.22 -11.70 -5.22
CA GLU A 64 10.98 -12.88 -5.65
C GLU A 64 12.49 -12.64 -5.51
N ASN A 65 13.00 -11.50 -5.96
CA ASN A 65 14.40 -11.11 -5.85
C ASN A 65 14.87 -10.97 -4.38
N ALA A 66 13.96 -10.63 -3.47
CA ALA A 66 14.22 -10.54 -2.03
C ALA A 66 13.97 -11.87 -1.29
N TYR A 67 13.73 -12.97 -2.00
CA TYR A 67 13.39 -14.31 -1.48
C TYR A 67 12.12 -14.35 -0.59
N ILE A 68 11.26 -13.33 -0.68
CA ILE A 68 10.05 -13.21 0.14
C ILE A 68 8.88 -13.98 -0.49
N TRP A 69 8.76 -13.96 -1.83
CA TRP A 69 7.56 -14.45 -2.53
C TRP A 69 7.22 -15.91 -2.18
N LYS A 70 8.21 -16.78 -2.10
CA LYS A 70 8.01 -18.21 -1.76
C LYS A 70 7.29 -18.41 -0.42
N ARG A 71 7.46 -17.49 0.52
CA ARG A 71 6.77 -17.51 1.81
C ARG A 71 5.35 -16.98 1.72
N LEU A 72 5.09 -16.03 0.82
CA LEU A 72 3.78 -15.41 0.65
C LEU A 72 2.85 -16.26 -0.21
N ASP A 73 3.36 -16.95 -1.21
CA ASP A 73 2.61 -17.71 -2.22
C ASP A 73 1.53 -18.66 -1.65
N PRO A 74 1.77 -19.39 -0.54
CA PRO A 74 0.74 -20.23 0.07
C PRO A 74 -0.41 -19.48 0.75
N HIS A 75 -0.30 -18.15 0.90
CA HIS A 75 -1.20 -17.33 1.72
C HIS A 75 -1.93 -16.24 0.93
N VAL A 76 -1.67 -16.13 -0.36
CA VAL A 76 -2.24 -15.08 -1.20
C VAL A 76 -3.49 -15.56 -1.93
N GLU A 77 -4.42 -14.62 -2.17
CA GLU A 77 -5.55 -14.86 -3.07
C GLU A 77 -5.34 -14.10 -4.37
N ALA A 78 -5.55 -14.77 -5.49
CA ALA A 78 -5.37 -14.17 -6.81
C ALA A 78 -6.47 -13.13 -7.12
N LEU A 79 -6.10 -12.07 -7.82
CA LEU A 79 -7.01 -11.04 -8.34
C LEU A 79 -7.04 -11.17 -9.86
N GLN A 80 -7.96 -12.00 -10.37
CA GLN A 80 -8.04 -12.29 -11.79
C GLN A 80 -8.83 -11.23 -12.54
N ILE A 81 -9.94 -10.77 -11.96
CA ILE A 81 -10.83 -9.78 -12.55
C ILE A 81 -10.91 -8.56 -11.64
N MET A 82 -10.73 -7.39 -12.23
CA MET A 82 -11.04 -6.10 -11.60
C MET A 82 -12.40 -5.64 -12.11
N ARG A 83 -13.40 -5.64 -11.23
CA ARG A 83 -14.77 -5.23 -11.52
C ARG A 83 -15.03 -3.82 -11.02
N LEU A 84 -15.39 -2.92 -11.92
CA LEU A 84 -15.90 -1.60 -11.58
C LEU A 84 -17.42 -1.59 -11.76
N ALA A 85 -18.16 -1.34 -10.67
CA ALA A 85 -19.62 -1.31 -10.68
C ALA A 85 -20.11 0.11 -10.39
N ASP A 86 -20.92 0.67 -11.27
CA ASP A 86 -21.57 1.95 -11.02
C ASP A 86 -22.97 1.74 -10.39
N ALA A 87 -23.12 2.20 -9.15
CA ALA A 87 -24.37 2.21 -8.39
C ALA A 87 -24.82 3.65 -8.06
N GLY A 88 -24.44 4.61 -8.89
CA GLY A 88 -24.70 6.06 -8.69
C GLY A 88 -26.10 6.50 -9.06
N GLY A 89 -27.09 5.61 -9.18
CA GLY A 89 -28.50 5.93 -9.39
C GLY A 89 -29.21 6.46 -8.15
N THR A 90 -30.53 6.60 -8.23
CA THR A 90 -31.40 6.98 -7.11
C THR A 90 -31.73 5.79 -6.21
N GLN A 91 -31.71 4.59 -6.76
CA GLN A 91 -31.91 3.32 -6.05
C GLN A 91 -30.57 2.67 -5.68
N ASN A 92 -30.60 1.73 -4.74
CA ASN A 92 -29.41 1.00 -4.29
C ASN A 92 -29.16 -0.22 -5.19
N GLU A 93 -28.96 0.03 -6.49
CA GLU A 93 -28.74 -0.99 -7.50
C GLU A 93 -27.58 -0.63 -8.42
N ILE A 94 -26.95 -1.65 -8.98
CA ILE A 94 -25.88 -1.49 -9.96
C ILE A 94 -26.51 -1.21 -11.32
N ARG A 95 -26.12 -0.09 -11.92
CA ARG A 95 -26.57 0.36 -13.27
C ARG A 95 -25.67 -0.16 -14.38
N TYR A 96 -24.39 -0.40 -14.07
CA TYR A 96 -23.42 -0.87 -15.04
C TYR A 96 -22.27 -1.61 -14.37
N ILE A 97 -21.82 -2.68 -15.01
CA ILE A 97 -20.63 -3.44 -14.60
C ILE A 97 -19.62 -3.42 -15.74
N ALA A 98 -18.39 -3.14 -15.39
CA ALA A 98 -17.24 -3.23 -16.29
C ALA A 98 -16.23 -4.22 -15.68
N ASP A 99 -16.06 -5.35 -16.31
CA ASP A 99 -15.09 -6.36 -15.93
C ASP A 99 -13.82 -6.19 -16.77
N PHE A 100 -12.69 -6.15 -16.10
CA PHE A 100 -11.36 -6.14 -16.69
C PHE A 100 -10.69 -7.46 -16.31
N ASP A 101 -10.53 -8.36 -17.27
CA ASP A 101 -9.89 -9.67 -17.03
C ASP A 101 -8.40 -9.58 -17.36
N ALA A 102 -7.55 -9.97 -16.41
CA ALA A 102 -6.10 -9.96 -16.58
C ALA A 102 -5.65 -10.74 -17.82
N LYS A 103 -6.37 -11.81 -18.20
CA LYS A 103 -6.09 -12.60 -19.41
C LYS A 103 -6.10 -11.80 -20.71
N GLU A 104 -6.72 -10.63 -20.74
CA GLU A 104 -6.67 -9.77 -21.93
C GLU A 104 -5.27 -9.14 -22.18
N VAL A 105 -4.42 -9.07 -21.15
CA VAL A 105 -3.12 -8.37 -21.22
C VAL A 105 -1.94 -9.17 -20.67
N SER A 106 -2.20 -10.28 -19.94
CA SER A 106 -1.16 -11.08 -19.27
C SER A 106 -1.65 -12.52 -19.03
N ASP A 107 -0.73 -13.47 -18.93
CA ASP A 107 -1.01 -14.84 -18.48
C ASP A 107 -1.11 -14.96 -16.96
N LEU A 108 -0.77 -13.92 -16.22
CA LEU A 108 -0.83 -13.84 -14.77
C LEU A 108 -2.07 -13.04 -14.32
N PRO A 109 -2.60 -13.28 -13.09
CA PRO A 109 -3.62 -12.41 -12.52
C PRO A 109 -3.07 -11.00 -12.34
N PHE A 110 -3.92 -9.97 -12.20
CA PHE A 110 -3.49 -8.59 -11.94
C PHE A 110 -2.59 -8.47 -10.71
N GLY A 111 -2.84 -9.30 -9.72
CA GLY A 111 -2.09 -9.30 -8.49
C GLY A 111 -2.57 -10.37 -7.52
N TRP A 112 -2.06 -10.31 -6.32
CA TRP A 112 -2.29 -11.25 -5.23
C TRP A 112 -2.50 -10.51 -3.92
N ASN A 113 -3.56 -10.82 -3.21
CA ASN A 113 -3.96 -10.12 -1.98
C ASN A 113 -3.72 -11.00 -0.75
N LEU A 114 -3.26 -10.37 0.34
CA LEU A 114 -3.13 -11.02 1.64
C LEU A 114 -3.26 -10.00 2.79
N PRO A 115 -3.61 -10.46 4.02
CA PRO A 115 -3.67 -9.58 5.19
C PRO A 115 -2.30 -9.02 5.58
N ASN A 116 -2.22 -7.75 6.00
CA ASN A 116 -0.97 -7.10 6.36
C ASN A 116 -0.28 -7.70 7.60
N TRP A 117 -1.03 -8.22 8.58
CA TRP A 117 -0.44 -8.91 9.72
C TRP A 117 0.32 -10.17 9.28
N LEU A 118 -0.23 -10.90 8.31
CA LEU A 118 0.38 -12.10 7.73
C LEU A 118 1.61 -11.75 6.90
N LEU A 119 1.50 -10.71 6.05
CA LEU A 119 2.66 -10.16 5.33
C LEU A 119 3.81 -9.86 6.31
N ARG A 120 3.50 -9.17 7.42
CA ARG A 120 4.52 -8.82 8.42
C ARG A 120 5.12 -10.06 9.08
N ARG A 121 4.32 -11.09 9.36
CA ARG A 121 4.80 -12.38 9.90
C ARG A 121 5.85 -13.00 8.98
N GLU A 122 5.52 -13.11 7.70
CA GLU A 122 6.40 -13.76 6.74
C GLU A 122 7.66 -12.92 6.44
N LEU A 123 7.55 -11.60 6.48
CA LEU A 123 8.71 -10.70 6.36
C LEU A 123 9.67 -10.86 7.55
N MET A 124 9.17 -10.92 8.76
CA MET A 124 9.99 -11.16 9.96
C MET A 124 10.68 -12.53 9.89
N ALA A 125 9.93 -13.58 9.52
CA ALA A 125 10.49 -14.92 9.33
C ALA A 125 11.52 -14.99 8.19
N GLN A 126 11.38 -14.18 7.14
CA GLN A 126 12.39 -14.06 6.09
C GLN A 126 13.67 -13.39 6.61
N MET A 127 13.53 -12.31 7.36
CA MET A 127 14.68 -11.60 7.94
C MET A 127 15.53 -12.50 8.84
N GLU A 128 14.91 -13.39 9.62
CA GLU A 128 15.62 -14.35 10.48
C GLU A 128 16.51 -15.33 9.70
N THR A 129 16.31 -15.49 8.39
CA THR A 129 17.13 -16.33 7.51
C THR A 129 18.30 -15.58 6.85
N LEU A 130 18.42 -14.28 7.10
CA LEU A 130 19.42 -13.42 6.44
C LEU A 130 20.43 -12.91 7.49
N ASP A 131 21.64 -13.48 7.49
CA ASP A 131 22.70 -13.16 8.45
C ASP A 131 23.11 -11.68 8.44
N THR A 132 22.87 -10.97 7.33
CA THR A 132 23.19 -9.55 7.16
C THR A 132 22.05 -8.60 7.55
N ALA A 133 20.88 -9.13 7.91
CA ALA A 133 19.72 -8.34 8.34
C ALA A 133 19.63 -8.30 9.87
N THR A 134 19.56 -7.10 10.42
CA THR A 134 19.32 -6.87 11.85
C THR A 134 18.05 -6.05 12.04
N PHE A 135 17.15 -6.50 12.93
CA PHE A 135 15.97 -5.72 13.32
C PHE A 135 16.01 -5.39 14.81
N ARG A 136 15.83 -4.09 15.14
CA ARG A 136 15.71 -3.61 16.53
C ARG A 136 14.33 -3.03 16.76
N GLN A 137 13.51 -3.74 17.52
CA GLN A 137 12.19 -3.30 17.97
C GLN A 137 12.29 -2.43 19.23
N GLY A 138 11.32 -1.54 19.43
CA GLY A 138 11.27 -0.65 20.61
C GLY A 138 12.26 0.52 20.51
N VAL A 139 12.92 0.68 19.37
CA VAL A 139 13.94 1.69 19.15
C VAL A 139 13.60 2.49 17.91
N GLY A 140 13.59 3.81 18.04
CA GLY A 140 13.33 4.73 16.92
C GLY A 140 14.55 5.59 16.58
N THR A 141 14.49 6.33 15.49
CA THR A 141 15.49 7.30 15.08
C THR A 141 15.29 8.61 15.87
N LYS A 142 16.30 9.01 16.64
CA LYS A 142 16.29 10.27 17.41
C LYS A 142 16.90 11.42 16.62
N ARG A 143 17.99 11.15 15.90
CA ARG A 143 18.71 12.17 15.11
C ARG A 143 19.49 11.53 13.99
N THR A 144 19.54 12.18 12.84
CA THR A 144 20.44 11.86 11.74
C THR A 144 21.35 13.05 11.46
N LEU A 145 22.62 12.77 11.10
CA LEU A 145 23.59 13.76 10.65
C LEU A 145 24.34 13.13 9.47
N ALA A 146 24.05 13.59 8.26
CA ALA A 146 24.76 13.16 7.07
C ALA A 146 26.12 13.86 6.95
N ARG A 147 27.09 13.15 6.39
CA ARG A 147 28.43 13.62 6.01
C ARG A 147 28.85 12.96 4.71
N ASN A 148 29.81 13.54 4.01
CA ASN A 148 30.23 13.09 2.68
C ASN A 148 30.45 11.57 2.55
N ALA A 149 31.05 10.93 3.56
CA ALA A 149 31.37 9.50 3.50
C ALA A 149 30.29 8.58 4.10
N GLN A 150 29.56 9.06 5.12
CA GLN A 150 28.56 8.24 5.86
C GLN A 150 27.59 9.11 6.64
N GLY A 151 26.40 8.57 6.94
CA GLY A 151 25.44 9.12 7.86
C GLY A 151 25.70 8.62 9.30
N LEU A 152 25.61 9.52 10.27
CA LEU A 152 25.57 9.18 11.70
C LEU A 152 24.11 9.20 12.15
N VAL A 153 23.66 8.10 12.75
CA VAL A 153 22.31 7.98 13.30
C VAL A 153 22.41 7.76 14.81
N THR A 154 21.67 8.57 15.56
CA THR A 154 21.49 8.38 17.00
C THR A 154 20.08 7.82 17.21
N LEU A 155 19.99 6.72 17.95
CA LEU A 155 18.73 6.03 18.26
C LEU A 155 18.13 6.51 19.59
N THR A 156 16.88 6.17 19.84
CA THR A 156 16.16 6.62 21.05
C THR A 156 16.67 5.98 22.34
N ASP A 157 17.34 4.83 22.26
CA ASP A 157 18.01 4.16 23.37
C ASP A 157 19.39 4.77 23.72
N GLY A 158 19.81 5.78 22.96
CA GLY A 158 21.08 6.47 23.11
C GLY A 158 22.25 5.86 22.33
N SER A 159 22.06 4.73 21.68
CA SER A 159 23.08 4.14 20.80
C SER A 159 23.30 5.00 19.56
N ALA A 160 24.50 4.93 18.99
CA ALA A 160 24.87 5.64 17.77
C ALA A 160 25.48 4.68 16.77
N ILE A 161 25.01 4.71 15.54
CA ILE A 161 25.48 3.89 14.42
C ILE A 161 25.93 4.77 13.26
N THR A 162 26.72 4.20 12.36
CA THR A 162 27.03 4.82 11.06
C THR A 162 26.51 3.95 9.92
N ALA A 163 26.06 4.59 8.83
CA ALA A 163 25.61 3.91 7.64
C ALA A 163 26.01 4.66 6.37
N GLN A 164 26.26 3.95 5.29
CA GLN A 164 26.55 4.57 3.98
C GLN A 164 25.29 5.16 3.36
N LEU A 165 24.13 4.48 3.53
CA LEU A 165 22.83 4.92 3.07
C LEU A 165 21.82 4.87 4.22
N ILE A 166 21.04 5.95 4.39
CA ILE A 166 19.89 6.04 5.30
C ILE A 166 18.62 5.95 4.45
N ILE A 167 17.72 5.03 4.78
CA ILE A 167 16.41 4.89 4.14
C ILE A 167 15.33 5.25 5.15
N ALA A 168 14.52 6.27 4.83
CA ALA A 168 13.35 6.64 5.60
C ALA A 168 12.12 5.87 5.09
N ALA A 169 11.63 4.92 5.87
CA ALA A 169 10.40 4.15 5.70
C ALA A 169 9.46 4.35 6.91
N ASP A 170 9.62 5.45 7.64
CA ASP A 170 9.08 5.78 8.96
C ASP A 170 7.69 6.47 8.90
N GLY A 171 7.01 6.32 7.77
CA GLY A 171 5.61 6.66 7.59
C GLY A 171 5.36 8.13 7.23
N ARG A 172 4.06 8.47 7.13
CA ARG A 172 3.61 9.78 6.63
C ARG A 172 4.12 11.00 7.43
N ASN A 173 4.42 10.81 8.69
CA ASN A 173 4.96 11.84 9.59
C ASN A 173 6.46 11.64 9.81
N SER A 174 7.18 11.18 8.80
CA SER A 174 8.60 10.80 8.84
C SER A 174 9.49 11.81 9.59
N PRO A 175 10.05 11.43 10.74
CA PRO A 175 11.02 12.28 11.43
C PRO A 175 12.32 12.43 10.63
N ILE A 176 12.75 11.42 9.87
CA ILE A 176 13.94 11.55 9.02
C ILE A 176 13.72 12.60 7.92
N ARG A 177 12.55 12.58 7.26
CA ARG A 177 12.21 13.60 6.26
C ARG A 177 12.29 15.01 6.87
N GLU A 178 11.73 15.19 8.06
CA GLU A 178 11.76 16.47 8.79
C GLU A 178 13.19 16.88 9.14
N MET A 179 13.99 15.97 9.69
CA MET A 179 15.41 16.22 10.02
C MET A 179 16.25 16.55 8.79
N ALA A 180 15.91 15.98 7.62
CA ALA A 180 16.55 16.28 6.34
C ALA A 180 16.10 17.62 5.74
N GLY A 181 15.20 18.38 6.40
CA GLY A 181 14.65 19.64 5.92
C GLY A 181 13.84 19.50 4.63
N ILE A 182 13.22 18.33 4.39
CA ILE A 182 12.40 18.07 3.21
C ILE A 182 10.94 18.38 3.55
N GLY A 183 10.38 19.38 2.88
CA GLY A 183 8.99 19.76 2.98
C GLY A 183 8.05 18.72 2.40
N VAL A 184 6.75 18.82 2.73
CA VAL A 184 5.71 17.92 2.24
C VAL A 184 4.44 18.67 1.90
N LYS A 185 3.86 18.36 0.76
CA LYS A 185 2.56 18.88 0.36
C LYS A 185 1.47 17.84 0.64
N THR A 186 0.41 18.27 1.34
CA THR A 186 -0.69 17.39 1.77
C THR A 186 -2.03 17.90 1.24
N TRP A 187 -2.82 17.00 0.64
CA TRP A 187 -4.20 17.25 0.22
C TRP A 187 -5.14 16.41 1.07
N ARG A 188 -6.21 17.03 1.55
CA ARG A 188 -7.23 16.40 2.39
C ARG A 188 -8.57 16.40 1.63
N TYR A 189 -9.27 15.25 1.65
CA TYR A 189 -10.52 15.08 0.91
C TYR A 189 -11.76 15.14 1.81
N GLY A 190 -11.59 15.26 3.12
CA GLY A 190 -12.70 15.16 4.07
C GLY A 190 -13.27 13.74 4.21
N GLN A 191 -12.65 12.77 3.53
CA GLN A 191 -13.03 11.37 3.57
C GLN A 191 -12.26 10.60 4.65
N LYS A 192 -12.87 9.49 5.06
CA LYS A 192 -12.22 8.43 5.82
C LYS A 192 -12.42 7.09 5.11
N GLY A 193 -11.47 6.20 5.24
CA GLY A 193 -11.57 4.80 4.82
C GLY A 193 -11.83 3.92 6.03
N MET A 194 -12.90 3.15 6.00
CA MET A 194 -13.16 2.06 6.92
C MET A 194 -12.59 0.78 6.34
N VAL A 195 -11.82 0.04 7.12
CA VAL A 195 -11.25 -1.24 6.70
C VAL A 195 -11.64 -2.33 7.68
N PHE A 196 -12.06 -3.47 7.15
CA PHE A 196 -12.49 -4.64 7.91
C PHE A 196 -12.51 -5.87 7.00
N THR A 197 -12.65 -7.06 7.55
CA THR A 197 -12.87 -8.31 6.79
C THR A 197 -14.26 -8.84 7.03
N VAL A 198 -14.77 -9.52 6.01
CA VAL A 198 -16.11 -10.14 6.03
C VAL A 198 -16.05 -11.55 5.48
N SER A 199 -16.91 -12.43 5.99
CA SER A 199 -17.34 -13.64 5.30
C SER A 199 -18.63 -13.36 4.52
N HIS A 200 -18.90 -14.15 3.48
CA HIS A 200 -20.09 -14.00 2.65
C HIS A 200 -20.51 -15.35 2.04
N THR A 201 -21.74 -15.40 1.47
CA THR A 201 -22.34 -16.67 1.08
C THR A 201 -22.03 -17.12 -0.34
N LYS A 202 -21.69 -16.18 -1.25
CA LYS A 202 -21.34 -16.51 -2.64
C LYS A 202 -19.82 -16.40 -2.81
N PRO A 203 -19.17 -17.32 -3.51
CA PRO A 203 -17.74 -17.22 -3.82
C PRO A 203 -17.41 -15.90 -4.51
N HIS A 204 -16.24 -15.33 -4.23
CA HIS A 204 -15.76 -14.11 -4.89
C HIS A 204 -15.16 -14.38 -6.29
N GLU A 205 -14.86 -15.65 -6.62
CA GLU A 205 -14.35 -16.08 -7.94
C GLU A 205 -13.13 -15.28 -8.41
N ASN A 206 -12.27 -14.86 -7.48
CA ASN A 206 -11.07 -14.03 -7.73
C ASN A 206 -11.39 -12.67 -8.37
N VAL A 207 -12.61 -12.17 -8.17
CA VAL A 207 -13.07 -10.85 -8.65
C VAL A 207 -12.92 -9.81 -7.56
N SER A 208 -12.03 -8.85 -7.75
CA SER A 208 -11.99 -7.64 -6.93
C SER A 208 -13.05 -6.67 -7.43
N THR A 209 -14.03 -6.34 -6.60
CA THR A 209 -15.17 -5.50 -6.99
C THR A 209 -15.12 -4.14 -6.32
N GLU A 210 -15.07 -3.07 -7.10
CA GLU A 210 -15.12 -1.69 -6.64
C GLU A 210 -16.46 -1.06 -7.05
N ILE A 211 -17.29 -0.67 -6.06
CA ILE A 211 -18.64 -0.16 -6.27
C ILE A 211 -18.67 1.35 -6.03
N HIS A 212 -18.90 2.09 -7.08
CA HIS A 212 -19.00 3.55 -7.07
C HIS A 212 -20.42 4.03 -6.87
N ARG A 213 -20.66 4.75 -5.77
CA ARG A 213 -21.94 5.43 -5.50
C ARG A 213 -21.71 6.91 -5.24
N THR A 214 -21.73 7.33 -3.97
CA THR A 214 -21.40 8.67 -3.45
C THR A 214 -20.50 8.51 -2.24
N GLY A 215 -19.76 9.55 -1.85
CA GLY A 215 -18.87 9.49 -0.67
C GLY A 215 -17.52 8.83 -0.90
N GLY A 216 -17.43 7.94 -1.88
CA GLY A 216 -16.23 7.20 -2.27
C GLY A 216 -16.54 5.76 -2.67
N PRO A 217 -15.55 4.98 -3.09
CA PRO A 217 -15.74 3.59 -3.46
C PRO A 217 -15.96 2.69 -2.24
N PHE A 218 -16.68 1.59 -2.48
CA PHE A 218 -16.76 0.41 -1.62
C PHE A 218 -16.09 -0.74 -2.36
N THR A 219 -14.98 -1.23 -1.85
CA THR A 219 -14.18 -2.25 -2.54
C THR A 219 -14.18 -3.54 -1.74
N LEU A 220 -14.53 -4.65 -2.42
CA LEU A 220 -14.36 -6.00 -1.93
C LEU A 220 -13.13 -6.60 -2.62
N VAL A 221 -12.13 -6.98 -1.83
CA VAL A 221 -10.89 -7.59 -2.34
C VAL A 221 -10.82 -9.03 -1.85
N PRO A 222 -10.77 -10.03 -2.75
CA PRO A 222 -10.67 -11.44 -2.40
C PRO A 222 -9.59 -11.73 -1.36
N LEU A 223 -9.92 -12.58 -0.41
CA LEU A 223 -8.99 -13.18 0.56
C LEU A 223 -9.16 -14.70 0.49
N PRO A 224 -8.14 -15.48 0.89
CA PRO A 224 -8.29 -16.92 1.04
C PRO A 224 -9.47 -17.27 1.94
N ASP A 225 -10.16 -18.35 1.61
CA ASP A 225 -11.27 -18.87 2.42
C ASP A 225 -10.81 -19.17 3.84
N CYS A 226 -11.70 -18.94 4.80
CA CYS A 226 -11.43 -19.26 6.20
C CYS A 226 -12.59 -20.11 6.73
N ASP A 227 -12.26 -21.27 7.33
CA ASP A 227 -13.23 -22.23 7.87
C ASP A 227 -14.31 -22.63 6.84
N GLY A 228 -13.92 -22.76 5.57
CA GLY A 228 -14.81 -23.13 4.46
C GLY A 228 -15.78 -22.02 4.02
N SER A 229 -15.59 -20.79 4.48
CA SER A 229 -16.39 -19.63 4.10
C SER A 229 -15.57 -18.66 3.25
N PRO A 230 -16.11 -18.20 2.09
CA PRO A 230 -15.48 -17.16 1.29
C PRO A 230 -15.29 -15.88 2.08
N GLN A 231 -14.12 -15.23 1.92
CA GLN A 231 -13.79 -13.99 2.62
C GLN A 231 -13.36 -12.89 1.67
N SER A 232 -13.62 -11.65 2.08
CA SER A 232 -13.10 -10.45 1.42
C SER A 232 -12.62 -9.42 2.42
N ALA A 233 -11.52 -8.75 2.07
CA ALA A 233 -11.15 -7.50 2.72
C ALA A 233 -11.98 -6.37 2.14
N ILE A 234 -12.49 -5.49 3.01
CA ILE A 234 -13.28 -4.34 2.62
C ILE A 234 -12.49 -3.06 2.83
N VAL A 235 -12.54 -2.20 1.80
CA VAL A 235 -12.17 -0.80 1.92
C VAL A 235 -13.40 0.02 1.56
N TRP A 236 -14.02 0.65 2.55
CA TRP A 236 -15.17 1.51 2.38
C TRP A 236 -14.78 2.96 2.62
N MET A 237 -14.70 3.73 1.56
CA MET A 237 -14.42 5.17 1.65
C MET A 237 -15.73 5.95 1.75
N GLU A 238 -15.79 6.89 2.70
CA GLU A 238 -16.99 7.67 2.97
C GLU A 238 -16.63 9.06 3.56
N THR A 239 -17.58 9.98 3.58
CA THR A 239 -17.42 11.27 4.24
C THR A 239 -17.20 11.12 5.74
N GLY A 240 -16.53 12.09 6.37
CA GLY A 240 -16.24 12.03 7.80
C GLY A 240 -17.48 11.85 8.69
N PRO A 241 -18.57 12.65 8.48
CA PRO A 241 -19.81 12.51 9.26
C PRO A 241 -20.48 11.14 9.09
N GLU A 242 -20.56 10.63 7.86
CA GLU A 242 -21.18 9.33 7.59
C GLU A 242 -20.33 8.18 8.17
N THR A 243 -19.00 8.30 8.09
CA THR A 243 -18.11 7.33 8.77
C THR A 243 -18.35 7.30 10.28
N ALA A 244 -18.53 8.45 10.93
CA ALA A 244 -18.82 8.51 12.36
C ALA A 244 -20.15 7.79 12.67
N ARG A 245 -21.23 8.08 11.92
CA ARG A 245 -22.52 7.39 12.06
C ARG A 245 -22.38 5.87 11.91
N LEU A 246 -21.66 5.42 10.90
CA LEU A 246 -21.46 4.00 10.63
C LEU A 246 -20.65 3.31 11.74
N MET A 247 -19.63 3.98 12.28
CA MET A 247 -18.79 3.41 13.34
C MET A 247 -19.52 3.28 14.70
N ASP A 248 -20.56 4.07 14.93
CA ASP A 248 -21.40 3.99 16.13
C ASP A 248 -22.43 2.84 16.08
N LEU A 249 -22.63 2.21 14.92
CA LEU A 249 -23.53 1.08 14.78
C LEU A 249 -22.99 -0.18 15.46
N SER A 250 -23.90 -1.02 15.95
CA SER A 250 -23.56 -2.41 16.35
C SER A 250 -23.04 -3.19 15.13
N ASP A 251 -22.25 -4.24 15.36
CA ASP A 251 -21.68 -5.05 14.29
C ASP A 251 -22.76 -5.62 13.35
N THR A 252 -23.89 -6.06 13.89
CA THR A 252 -25.03 -6.55 13.08
C THR A 252 -25.62 -5.46 12.18
N ASN A 253 -25.82 -4.25 12.72
CA ASN A 253 -26.37 -3.15 11.93
C ASN A 253 -25.35 -2.64 10.91
N PHE A 254 -24.08 -2.58 11.27
CA PHE A 254 -23.01 -2.21 10.35
C PHE A 254 -22.89 -3.23 9.20
N ALA A 255 -22.95 -4.53 9.48
CA ALA A 255 -22.91 -5.59 8.46
C ALA A 255 -24.10 -5.47 7.48
N ARG A 256 -25.28 -5.07 7.97
CA ARG A 256 -26.46 -4.82 7.11
C ARG A 256 -26.23 -3.61 6.21
N GLU A 257 -25.69 -2.52 6.74
CA GLU A 257 -25.32 -1.33 5.95
C GLU A 257 -24.26 -1.68 4.89
N ALA A 258 -23.22 -2.44 5.27
CA ALA A 258 -22.19 -2.90 4.34
C ALA A 258 -22.77 -3.80 3.24
N THR A 259 -23.69 -4.73 3.58
CA THR A 259 -24.42 -5.56 2.61
C THR A 259 -25.22 -4.69 1.63
N THR A 260 -25.94 -3.70 2.15
CA THR A 260 -26.69 -2.75 1.34
C THR A 260 -25.77 -1.92 0.44
N ARG A 261 -24.64 -1.46 0.98
CA ARG A 261 -23.66 -0.64 0.24
C ARG A 261 -22.94 -1.44 -0.85
N SER A 262 -22.74 -2.74 -0.61
CA SER A 262 -22.18 -3.69 -1.61
C SER A 262 -23.17 -4.08 -2.71
N CYS A 263 -24.42 -3.59 -2.68
CA CYS A 263 -25.50 -4.04 -3.56
C CYS A 263 -25.70 -5.59 -3.57
N GLY A 264 -25.27 -6.27 -2.50
CA GLY A 264 -25.42 -7.72 -2.33
C GLY A 264 -24.67 -8.58 -3.35
N VAL A 265 -23.61 -8.06 -3.97
CA VAL A 265 -22.88 -8.75 -5.07
C VAL A 265 -22.37 -10.15 -4.67
N VAL A 266 -21.95 -10.31 -3.40
CA VAL A 266 -21.51 -11.61 -2.85
C VAL A 266 -22.51 -12.17 -1.80
N GLY A 267 -23.71 -11.60 -1.72
CA GLY A 267 -24.74 -11.96 -0.73
C GLY A 267 -24.54 -11.18 0.59
N PRO A 268 -25.22 -11.62 1.67
CA PRO A 268 -25.08 -11.04 3.00
C PRO A 268 -23.64 -11.07 3.50
N LEU A 269 -23.20 -9.97 4.12
CA LEU A 269 -21.89 -9.82 4.70
C LEU A 269 -21.93 -10.03 6.23
N THR A 270 -20.98 -10.78 6.76
CA THR A 270 -20.77 -10.96 8.20
C THR A 270 -19.38 -10.50 8.57
N LEU A 271 -19.24 -9.63 9.59
CA LEU A 271 -17.93 -9.16 10.03
C LEU A 271 -17.10 -10.31 10.62
N THR A 272 -15.86 -10.42 10.19
CA THR A 272 -14.86 -11.38 10.71
C THR A 272 -13.67 -10.68 11.36
N SER A 273 -13.66 -9.35 11.38
CA SER A 273 -12.65 -8.54 12.09
C SER A 273 -13.26 -7.30 12.75
N GLN A 274 -12.49 -6.68 13.62
CA GLN A 274 -12.77 -5.32 14.09
C GLN A 274 -12.70 -4.34 12.92
N ARG A 275 -13.41 -3.21 13.04
CA ARG A 275 -13.42 -2.10 12.09
C ARG A 275 -12.31 -1.12 12.44
N ALA A 276 -11.50 -0.71 11.47
CA ALA A 276 -10.52 0.34 11.65
C ALA A 276 -10.80 1.50 10.70
N VAL A 277 -10.41 2.73 11.09
CA VAL A 277 -10.70 3.97 10.34
C VAL A 277 -9.42 4.76 10.12
N TRP A 278 -9.20 5.21 8.88
CA TRP A 278 -8.05 6.01 8.47
C TRP A 278 -8.49 7.26 7.71
N PRO A 279 -7.83 8.42 7.93
CA PRO A 279 -8.08 9.58 7.09
C PRO A 279 -7.54 9.33 5.67
N ILE A 280 -8.36 9.66 4.67
CA ILE A 280 -7.95 9.64 3.26
C ILE A 280 -7.27 10.95 2.94
N ILE A 281 -5.99 10.87 2.59
CA ILE A 281 -5.15 12.00 2.20
C ILE A 281 -4.27 11.62 1.01
N SER A 282 -3.83 12.61 0.26
CA SER A 282 -2.63 12.50 -0.57
C SER A 282 -1.52 13.34 0.02
N GLN A 283 -0.29 12.82 -0.05
CA GLN A 283 0.89 13.52 0.43
C GLN A 283 2.05 13.27 -0.53
N LYS A 284 2.88 14.28 -0.76
CA LYS A 284 4.09 14.18 -1.58
C LYS A 284 5.20 14.99 -0.95
N ALA A 285 6.35 14.38 -0.74
CA ALA A 285 7.57 15.07 -0.36
C ALA A 285 8.06 15.95 -1.51
N ASP A 286 8.65 17.12 -1.18
CA ASP A 286 9.16 18.06 -2.18
C ASP A 286 10.38 17.48 -2.91
N ARG A 287 11.17 16.65 -2.21
CA ARG A 287 12.30 15.87 -2.71
C ARG A 287 12.24 14.46 -2.14
N LEU A 288 12.79 13.49 -2.87
CA LEU A 288 12.87 12.09 -2.41
C LEU A 288 14.22 11.78 -1.77
N THR A 289 15.18 12.70 -1.84
CA THR A 289 16.55 12.50 -1.36
C THR A 289 17.10 13.70 -0.62
N SER A 290 18.07 13.44 0.23
CA SER A 290 19.00 14.40 0.83
C SER A 290 20.36 13.73 0.95
N GLU A 291 21.38 14.42 1.48
CA GLU A 291 22.70 13.82 1.67
C GLU A 291 22.62 12.47 2.40
N ARG A 292 23.17 11.40 1.80
CA ARG A 292 23.15 10.02 2.29
C ARG A 292 21.75 9.46 2.62
N THR A 293 20.65 10.11 2.21
CA THR A 293 19.30 9.77 2.66
C THR A 293 18.36 9.62 1.46
N ALA A 294 17.60 8.51 1.42
CA ALA A 294 16.50 8.28 0.50
C ALA A 294 15.18 8.11 1.26
N LEU A 295 14.12 8.74 0.78
CA LEU A 295 12.76 8.56 1.28
C LEU A 295 12.04 7.50 0.42
N ILE A 296 11.34 6.57 1.04
CA ILE A 296 10.50 5.58 0.37
C ILE A 296 9.11 5.53 1.01
N ALA A 297 8.17 4.92 0.33
CA ALA A 297 6.84 4.64 0.86
C ALA A 297 6.12 5.90 1.40
N GLU A 298 5.41 5.78 2.53
CA GLU A 298 4.64 6.89 3.11
C GLU A 298 5.52 8.06 3.59
N ALA A 299 6.82 7.88 3.77
CA ALA A 299 7.74 9.00 4.02
C ALA A 299 7.91 9.89 2.77
N ALA A 300 7.82 9.30 1.58
CA ALA A 300 7.93 9.96 0.28
C ALA A 300 6.57 10.38 -0.29
N HIS A 301 5.59 9.48 -0.24
CA HIS A 301 4.27 9.67 -0.88
C HIS A 301 3.15 8.89 -0.17
N VAL A 302 1.98 9.52 -0.06
CA VAL A 302 0.74 8.90 0.44
C VAL A 302 -0.35 9.16 -0.58
N MET A 303 -1.22 8.18 -0.80
CA MET A 303 -2.34 8.30 -1.72
C MET A 303 -3.59 7.56 -1.22
N PRO A 304 -4.79 7.93 -1.71
CA PRO A 304 -6.00 7.17 -1.46
C PRO A 304 -5.84 5.69 -1.86
N PRO A 305 -6.48 4.75 -1.14
CA PRO A 305 -6.34 3.31 -1.39
C PRO A 305 -7.17 2.86 -2.61
N ILE A 306 -6.90 3.43 -3.78
CA ILE A 306 -7.55 3.13 -5.06
C ILE A 306 -6.55 2.38 -5.94
N GLY A 307 -6.96 1.25 -6.52
CA GLY A 307 -6.17 0.46 -7.45
C GLY A 307 -4.89 -0.15 -6.84
N ALA A 308 -4.86 -0.38 -5.53
CA ALA A 308 -3.74 -0.99 -4.79
C ALA A 308 -2.37 -0.29 -4.97
N GLN A 309 -2.33 1.01 -5.30
CA GLN A 309 -1.09 1.69 -5.70
C GLN A 309 -0.10 1.94 -4.55
N GLY A 310 -0.55 2.09 -3.30
CA GLY A 310 0.29 2.56 -2.19
C GLY A 310 1.57 1.74 -1.97
N LEU A 311 1.43 0.46 -1.57
CA LEU A 311 2.62 -0.38 -1.31
C LEU A 311 3.31 -0.79 -2.62
N ASN A 312 2.60 -0.92 -3.73
CA ASN A 312 3.21 -1.24 -5.03
C ASN A 312 4.16 -0.14 -5.51
N MET A 313 3.84 1.13 -5.30
CA MET A 313 4.77 2.25 -5.53
C MET A 313 5.99 2.16 -4.61
N SER A 314 5.78 1.79 -3.35
CA SER A 314 6.88 1.61 -2.40
C SER A 314 7.83 0.49 -2.82
N LEU A 315 7.31 -0.59 -3.42
CA LEU A 315 8.15 -1.65 -3.97
C LEU A 315 8.95 -1.16 -5.19
N THR A 316 8.36 -0.29 -6.02
CA THR A 316 9.12 0.34 -7.10
C THR A 316 10.23 1.26 -6.57
N ASP A 317 10.00 1.98 -5.46
CA ASP A 317 11.05 2.76 -4.79
C ASP A 317 12.20 1.86 -4.35
N ILE A 318 11.88 0.75 -3.68
CA ILE A 318 12.85 -0.23 -3.19
C ILE A 318 13.62 -0.86 -4.35
N GLN A 319 12.92 -1.34 -5.38
CA GLN A 319 13.52 -1.94 -6.56
C GLN A 319 14.50 -0.99 -7.23
N THR A 320 14.11 0.28 -7.41
CA THR A 320 14.98 1.30 -8.01
C THR A 320 16.24 1.51 -7.18
N LEU A 321 16.14 1.62 -5.85
CA LEU A 321 17.32 1.77 -4.98
C LEU A 321 18.21 0.53 -5.02
N VAL A 322 17.63 -0.67 -5.04
CA VAL A 322 18.36 -1.93 -5.13
C VAL A 322 19.12 -2.06 -6.46
N GLU A 323 18.50 -1.67 -7.57
CA GLU A 323 19.16 -1.66 -8.90
C GLU A 323 20.30 -0.64 -8.95
N LEU A 324 20.07 0.57 -8.46
CA LEU A 324 21.09 1.61 -8.42
C LEU A 324 22.28 1.28 -7.50
N SER A 325 22.10 0.39 -6.52
CA SER A 325 23.20 -0.09 -5.67
C SER A 325 24.21 -0.99 -6.41
N ASP A 326 23.87 -1.49 -7.60
CA ASP A 326 24.79 -2.21 -8.48
C ASP A 326 25.66 -1.28 -9.33
N GLU A 327 25.15 -0.06 -9.59
CA GLU A 327 25.76 0.89 -10.53
C GLU A 327 26.52 2.00 -9.81
N HIS A 328 26.20 2.27 -8.56
CA HIS A 328 26.73 3.41 -7.81
C HIS A 328 27.16 3.02 -6.39
N GLU A 329 28.09 3.78 -5.83
CA GLU A 329 28.41 3.71 -4.40
C GLU A 329 27.19 4.05 -3.55
N LEU A 330 26.90 3.21 -2.52
CA LEU A 330 25.76 3.40 -1.63
C LEU A 330 25.71 4.80 -1.02
N GLY A 331 24.55 5.43 -1.18
CA GLY A 331 24.28 6.76 -0.65
C GLY A 331 25.09 7.89 -1.28
N SER A 332 25.82 7.63 -2.37
CA SER A 332 26.52 8.69 -3.11
C SER A 332 25.52 9.68 -3.73
N GLU A 333 25.99 10.88 -4.04
CA GLU A 333 25.19 11.91 -4.69
C GLU A 333 24.68 11.41 -6.06
N GLN A 334 25.51 10.64 -6.79
CA GLN A 334 25.16 10.05 -8.08
C GLN A 334 23.98 9.09 -7.93
N MET A 335 24.05 8.16 -6.97
CA MET A 335 22.96 7.20 -6.68
C MET A 335 21.67 7.92 -6.32
N LEU A 336 21.74 8.89 -5.41
CA LEU A 336 20.57 9.61 -4.92
C LEU A 336 19.94 10.51 -5.99
N THR A 337 20.76 11.14 -6.83
CA THR A 337 20.27 11.92 -7.98
C THR A 337 19.60 11.03 -9.02
N ALA A 338 20.15 9.86 -9.31
CA ALA A 338 19.55 8.89 -10.21
C ALA A 338 18.21 8.38 -9.66
N TYR A 339 18.13 8.06 -8.36
CA TYR A 339 16.89 7.67 -7.69
C TYR A 339 15.81 8.78 -7.77
N GLU A 340 16.16 10.01 -7.40
CA GLU A 340 15.23 11.16 -7.49
C GLU A 340 14.69 11.31 -8.91
N ARG A 341 15.55 11.24 -9.92
CA ARG A 341 15.17 11.37 -11.33
C ARG A 341 14.23 10.23 -11.78
N ALA A 342 14.53 9.00 -11.41
CA ALA A 342 13.73 7.83 -11.80
C ALA A 342 12.32 7.87 -11.18
N ARG A 343 12.23 8.30 -9.89
CA ARG A 343 10.97 8.18 -9.15
C ARG A 343 10.06 9.41 -9.21
N LYS A 344 10.62 10.64 -9.28
CA LYS A 344 9.88 11.90 -9.15
C LYS A 344 8.73 12.05 -10.14
N THR A 345 8.94 11.70 -11.38
CA THR A 345 7.93 11.81 -12.45
C THR A 345 6.85 10.75 -12.27
N ASP A 346 7.22 9.49 -12.06
CA ASP A 346 6.29 8.38 -11.86
C ASP A 346 5.39 8.62 -10.64
N VAL A 347 5.97 8.98 -9.49
CA VAL A 347 5.22 9.36 -8.27
C VAL A 347 4.21 10.48 -8.56
N SER A 348 4.62 11.50 -9.33
CA SER A 348 3.75 12.65 -9.63
C SER A 348 2.57 12.26 -10.50
N ILE A 349 2.81 11.48 -11.56
CA ILE A 349 1.77 11.01 -12.50
C ILE A 349 0.77 10.11 -11.77
N ARG A 350 1.24 9.16 -10.96
CA ARG A 350 0.37 8.24 -10.22
C ARG A 350 -0.47 8.97 -9.17
N LEU A 351 0.14 9.89 -8.40
CA LEU A 351 -0.60 10.71 -7.44
C LEU A 351 -1.71 11.53 -8.12
N GLN A 352 -1.45 12.14 -9.28
CA GLN A 352 -2.46 12.91 -10.03
C GLN A 352 -3.56 11.99 -10.57
N GLY A 353 -3.21 10.82 -11.10
CA GLY A 353 -4.18 9.84 -11.58
C GLY A 353 -5.12 9.35 -10.47
N VAL A 354 -4.56 8.98 -9.31
CA VAL A 354 -5.34 8.53 -8.15
C VAL A 354 -6.18 9.69 -7.56
N ASP A 355 -5.65 10.93 -7.52
CA ASP A 355 -6.42 12.11 -7.09
C ASP A 355 -7.64 12.33 -7.99
N LEU A 356 -7.46 12.25 -9.31
CA LEU A 356 -8.57 12.40 -10.27
C LEU A 356 -9.63 11.30 -10.07
N LEU A 357 -9.21 10.04 -9.93
CA LEU A 357 -10.12 8.92 -9.69
C LEU A 357 -10.86 9.09 -8.36
N ASN A 358 -10.17 9.50 -7.31
CA ASN A 358 -10.79 9.74 -6.01
C ASN A 358 -11.85 10.86 -6.07
N ARG A 359 -11.55 11.99 -6.72
CA ARG A 359 -12.49 13.10 -6.91
C ARG A 359 -13.70 12.66 -7.73
N ALA A 360 -13.50 11.87 -8.78
CA ALA A 360 -14.60 11.33 -9.58
C ALA A 360 -15.49 10.38 -8.77
N SER A 361 -14.92 9.62 -7.83
CA SER A 361 -15.68 8.69 -6.97
C SER A 361 -16.46 9.41 -5.86
N LEU A 362 -15.96 10.55 -5.39
CA LEU A 362 -16.57 11.36 -4.31
C LEU A 362 -17.88 12.01 -4.71
N THR A 363 -18.05 12.33 -6.00
CA THR A 363 -19.07 13.30 -6.43
C THR A 363 -20.49 12.88 -6.07
N ALA A 364 -21.23 13.81 -5.46
CA ALA A 364 -22.66 13.71 -5.22
C ALA A 364 -23.49 14.32 -6.37
N ASP A 365 -22.87 15.12 -7.25
CA ASP A 365 -23.56 15.79 -8.36
C ASP A 365 -24.10 14.76 -9.38
N PRO A 366 -25.43 14.75 -9.65
CA PRO A 366 -26.03 13.80 -10.58
C PRO A 366 -25.45 13.86 -12.00
N LYS A 367 -25.08 15.04 -12.50
CA LYS A 367 -24.49 15.21 -13.84
C LYS A 367 -23.10 14.59 -13.92
N LEU A 368 -22.27 14.80 -12.90
CA LEU A 368 -20.93 14.22 -12.82
C LEU A 368 -20.99 12.70 -12.65
N ARG A 369 -21.98 12.16 -11.92
CA ARG A 369 -22.23 10.71 -11.84
C ARG A 369 -22.61 10.10 -13.18
N VAL A 370 -23.42 10.80 -13.98
CA VAL A 370 -23.73 10.38 -15.35
C VAL A 370 -22.49 10.42 -16.25
N LEU A 371 -21.66 11.47 -16.12
CA LEU A 371 -20.39 11.57 -16.86
C LEU A 371 -19.43 10.43 -16.48
N ARG A 372 -19.31 10.10 -15.19
CA ARG A 372 -18.52 8.96 -14.70
C ARG A 372 -19.01 7.65 -15.35
N LEU A 373 -20.31 7.40 -15.34
CA LEU A 373 -20.91 6.23 -15.97
C LEU A 373 -20.56 6.14 -17.46
N LYS A 374 -20.73 7.24 -18.21
CA LYS A 374 -20.37 7.28 -19.65
C LYS A 374 -18.88 7.05 -19.88
N GLY A 375 -18.03 7.63 -19.03
CA GLY A 375 -16.58 7.40 -19.08
C GLY A 375 -16.22 5.91 -18.85
N LEU A 376 -16.87 5.27 -17.88
CA LEU A 376 -16.68 3.83 -17.61
C LEU A 376 -17.17 2.97 -18.79
N GLN A 377 -18.34 3.30 -19.38
CA GLN A 377 -18.87 2.61 -20.55
C GLN A 377 -17.94 2.74 -21.76
N PHE A 378 -17.40 3.94 -22.01
CA PHE A 378 -16.44 4.17 -23.09
C PHE A 378 -15.16 3.39 -22.86
N LEU A 379 -14.59 3.45 -21.65
CA LEU A 379 -13.35 2.75 -21.29
C LEU A 379 -13.52 1.23 -21.46
N HIS A 380 -14.62 0.68 -20.97
CA HIS A 380 -14.89 -0.76 -21.07
C HIS A 380 -15.26 -1.20 -22.49
N GLY A 381 -16.01 -0.40 -23.25
CA GLY A 381 -16.44 -0.71 -24.61
C GLY A 381 -15.32 -0.63 -25.66
N SER A 382 -14.27 0.15 -25.42
CA SER A 382 -13.14 0.29 -26.33
C SER A 382 -12.02 -0.70 -25.94
N ILE A 383 -11.77 -1.72 -26.76
CA ILE A 383 -10.71 -2.71 -26.53
C ILE A 383 -9.35 -2.03 -26.33
N THR A 384 -9.00 -1.05 -27.14
CA THR A 384 -7.72 -0.34 -27.07
C THR A 384 -7.61 0.47 -25.77
N ALA A 385 -8.65 1.26 -25.43
CA ALA A 385 -8.66 2.07 -24.21
C ALA A 385 -8.63 1.17 -22.96
N ARG A 386 -9.39 0.07 -22.98
CA ARG A 386 -9.43 -0.92 -21.89
C ARG A 386 -8.06 -1.55 -21.66
N LYS A 387 -7.41 -2.08 -22.68
CA LYS A 387 -6.08 -2.69 -22.57
C LYS A 387 -5.01 -1.68 -22.13
N LEU A 388 -5.08 -0.44 -22.64
CA LEU A 388 -4.18 0.63 -22.22
C LEU A 388 -4.35 0.96 -20.74
N ALA A 389 -5.60 1.10 -20.28
CA ALA A 389 -5.89 1.35 -18.85
C ALA A 389 -5.42 0.21 -17.95
N MET A 390 -5.62 -1.06 -18.36
CA MET A 390 -5.17 -2.22 -17.61
C MET A 390 -3.64 -2.27 -17.49
N ARG A 391 -2.90 -2.02 -18.57
CA ARG A 391 -1.42 -1.93 -18.56
C ARG A 391 -0.94 -0.77 -17.68
N ALA A 392 -1.53 0.41 -17.83
CA ALA A 392 -1.20 1.56 -16.98
C ALA A 392 -1.47 1.27 -15.49
N GLY A 393 -2.55 0.57 -15.16
CA GLY A 393 -2.87 0.12 -13.80
C GLY A 393 -1.84 -0.87 -13.24
N LEU A 394 -1.32 -1.76 -14.08
CA LEU A 394 -0.24 -2.68 -13.71
C LEU A 394 1.11 -1.96 -13.57
N GLY A 395 1.29 -0.81 -14.23
CA GLY A 395 2.57 -0.10 -14.22
C GLY A 395 3.56 -0.64 -15.26
N SER A 396 3.04 -1.24 -16.34
CA SER A 396 3.80 -1.81 -17.47
C SER A 396 3.57 -1.01 -18.76
#